data_155396fd44b87ef2fcf143434c48fbd4
#
_entry.id   155396fd44b87ef2fcf143434c48fbd4
#
_cell.length_a   1.000
_cell.length_b   1.000
_cell.length_c   1.000
_cell.angle_alpha   90.00
_cell.angle_beta   90.00
_cell.angle_gamma   90.00
#
_symmetry.space_group_name_H-M   'P 1'
#
loop_
_entity.id
_entity.type
_entity.pdbx_description
1 polymer ?
#
loop_
_entity_poly.entity_id
_entity_poly.type
_entity_poly.pdbx_seq_one_letter_code
_entity_poly.pdbx_strand_id
1 'polypeptide(L)'
;MLVNNAGIAIARNIEDTTLAEWRRTMAVNLDGVFLGCQEGVRLMKKSGGGSIINLSSIDGIIGEAELAAYCASKGGVRTLTKAVAVHCAEQRYGIRCNSIHPGYIWTPQTENYLRDLGTLEQEKARALSRHPIGFLGEPNDIAYMVLYLASDESKFVTGSEMVVDGGYLAV
;
A
#
# COMPACT_ATOMS: atom_id res chain seq x y z
N MET A 1 0.85 -17.51 3.50
CA MET A 1 0.59 -16.06 3.45
C MET A 1 1.88 -15.31 3.15
N LEU A 2 1.81 -14.25 2.33
CA LEU A 2 2.89 -13.29 2.08
C LEU A 2 2.34 -11.88 2.26
N VAL A 3 3.07 -11.01 2.97
CA VAL A 3 2.75 -9.59 3.09
C VAL A 3 3.92 -8.78 2.54
N ASN A 4 3.70 -8.08 1.44
CA ASN A 4 4.65 -7.15 0.84
C ASN A 4 4.42 -5.76 1.47
N ASN A 5 5.13 -5.50 2.58
CA ASN A 5 4.95 -4.29 3.39
C ASN A 5 6.08 -3.26 3.22
N ALA A 6 7.28 -3.68 2.81
CA ALA A 6 8.42 -2.78 2.69
C ALA A 6 8.11 -1.60 1.77
N GLY A 7 8.43 -0.39 2.24
CA GLY A 7 8.19 0.83 1.48
C GLY A 7 8.92 2.02 2.05
N ILE A 8 9.19 3.00 1.20
CA ILE A 8 9.77 4.31 1.55
C ILE A 8 8.93 5.43 0.94
N ALA A 9 8.93 6.58 1.58
CA ALA A 9 8.40 7.82 1.05
C ALA A 9 9.49 8.90 1.11
N ILE A 10 9.75 9.56 -0.01
CA ILE A 10 10.66 10.70 -0.11
C ILE A 10 9.80 11.89 -0.51
N ALA A 11 9.68 12.86 0.39
CA ALA A 11 8.93 14.08 0.14
C ALA A 11 9.66 14.93 -0.90
N ARG A 12 9.11 14.99 -2.12
CA ARG A 12 9.58 15.81 -3.24
C ARG A 12 8.45 16.02 -4.23
N ASN A 13 8.27 17.26 -4.67
CA ASN A 13 7.38 17.59 -5.78
C ASN A 13 7.95 17.08 -7.12
N ILE A 14 7.16 17.24 -8.19
CA ILE A 14 7.55 16.71 -9.51
C ILE A 14 8.75 17.45 -10.13
N GLU A 15 8.93 18.73 -9.83
CA GLU A 15 10.03 19.55 -10.40
C GLU A 15 11.37 19.19 -9.77
N ASP A 16 11.39 18.89 -8.46
CA ASP A 16 12.60 18.65 -7.67
C ASP A 16 12.94 17.15 -7.52
N THR A 17 12.03 16.24 -7.89
CA THR A 17 12.29 14.79 -7.82
C THR A 17 13.41 14.40 -8.77
N THR A 18 14.54 13.99 -8.24
CA THR A 18 15.65 13.47 -9.05
C THR A 18 15.36 12.07 -9.59
N LEU A 19 15.96 11.72 -10.74
CA LEU A 19 15.84 10.37 -11.29
C LEU A 19 16.39 9.30 -10.33
N ALA A 20 17.36 9.64 -9.50
CA ALA A 20 17.90 8.74 -8.48
C ALA A 20 16.88 8.44 -7.37
N GLU A 21 16.20 9.45 -6.84
CA GLU A 21 15.12 9.31 -5.85
C GLU A 21 13.93 8.55 -6.43
N TRP A 22 13.54 8.88 -7.67
CA TRP A 22 12.53 8.13 -8.40
C TRP A 22 12.88 6.63 -8.48
N ARG A 23 14.06 6.30 -8.99
CA ARG A 23 14.49 4.90 -9.14
C ARG A 23 14.56 4.18 -7.80
N ARG A 24 15.06 4.84 -6.75
CA ARG A 24 15.11 4.27 -5.40
C ARG A 24 13.71 3.96 -4.87
N THR A 25 12.77 4.88 -5.04
CA THR A 25 11.37 4.68 -4.62
C THR A 25 10.72 3.53 -5.39
N MET A 26 10.89 3.49 -6.73
CA MET A 26 10.37 2.41 -7.56
C MET A 26 10.97 1.06 -7.20
N ALA A 27 12.28 0.98 -7.01
CA ALA A 27 12.99 -0.26 -6.66
C ALA A 27 12.47 -0.87 -5.33
N VAL A 28 12.26 -0.04 -4.31
CA VAL A 28 11.76 -0.54 -3.02
C VAL A 28 10.26 -0.83 -3.09
N ASN A 29 9.46 0.14 -3.54
CA ASN A 29 8.01 0.10 -3.39
C ASN A 29 7.30 -0.75 -4.44
N LEU A 30 7.88 -0.89 -5.65
CA LEU A 30 7.23 -1.60 -6.75
C LEU A 30 8.02 -2.84 -7.20
N ASP A 31 9.32 -2.73 -7.48
CA ASP A 31 10.12 -3.88 -7.90
C ASP A 31 10.19 -4.91 -6.76
N GLY A 32 10.34 -4.46 -5.51
CA GLY A 32 10.30 -5.34 -4.33
C GLY A 32 8.98 -6.10 -4.22
N VAL A 33 7.83 -5.42 -4.42
CA VAL A 33 6.50 -6.07 -4.41
C VAL A 33 6.35 -7.03 -5.58
N PHE A 34 6.82 -6.67 -6.78
CA PHE A 34 6.82 -7.56 -7.94
C PHE A 34 7.60 -8.85 -7.67
N LEU A 35 8.82 -8.75 -7.16
CA LEU A 35 9.64 -9.90 -6.81
C LEU A 35 8.98 -10.77 -5.72
N GLY A 36 8.42 -10.13 -4.70
CA GLY A 36 7.66 -10.82 -3.66
C GLY A 36 6.45 -11.58 -4.22
N CYS A 37 5.66 -10.95 -5.10
CA CYS A 37 4.54 -11.60 -5.78
C CYS A 37 5.01 -12.78 -6.64
N GLN A 38 6.09 -12.60 -7.42
CA GLN A 38 6.62 -13.65 -8.29
C GLN A 38 7.03 -14.89 -7.50
N GLU A 39 7.81 -14.72 -6.43
CA GLU A 39 8.25 -15.83 -5.58
C GLU A 39 7.08 -16.39 -4.75
N GLY A 40 6.20 -15.53 -4.25
CA GLY A 40 4.98 -15.95 -3.54
C GLY A 40 4.12 -16.89 -4.38
N VAL A 41 3.85 -16.53 -5.64
CA VAL A 41 3.09 -17.38 -6.57
C VAL A 41 3.84 -18.70 -6.85
N ARG A 42 5.17 -18.65 -7.10
CA ARG A 42 5.99 -19.85 -7.36
C ARG A 42 5.96 -20.84 -6.20
N LEU A 43 5.96 -20.37 -4.97
CA LEU A 43 5.93 -21.21 -3.77
C LEU A 43 4.52 -21.69 -3.46
N MET A 44 3.52 -20.78 -3.43
CA MET A 44 2.17 -21.10 -2.99
C MET A 44 1.44 -22.05 -3.95
N LYS A 45 1.67 -21.97 -5.26
CA LYS A 45 1.08 -22.92 -6.20
C LYS A 45 1.51 -24.37 -5.97
N LYS A 46 2.65 -24.60 -5.32
CA LYS A 46 3.14 -25.93 -4.97
C LYS A 46 2.58 -26.43 -3.65
N SER A 47 2.06 -25.54 -2.79
CA SER A 47 1.54 -25.85 -1.47
C SER A 47 0.00 -25.80 -1.39
N GLY A 48 -0.69 -25.73 -2.53
CA GLY A 48 -2.15 -25.78 -2.58
C GLY A 48 -2.86 -24.43 -2.47
N GLY A 49 -2.13 -23.33 -2.59
CA GLY A 49 -2.72 -21.99 -2.58
C GLY A 49 -2.21 -21.07 -1.46
N GLY A 50 -2.87 -19.92 -1.30
CA GLY A 50 -2.49 -18.98 -0.25
C GLY A 50 -3.06 -17.56 -0.44
N SER A 51 -2.53 -16.62 0.36
CA SER A 51 -2.92 -15.22 0.30
C SER A 51 -1.68 -14.34 0.17
N ILE A 52 -1.67 -13.46 -0.84
CA ILE A 52 -0.69 -12.40 -1.06
C ILE A 52 -1.38 -11.07 -0.74
N ILE A 53 -0.76 -10.25 0.09
CA ILE A 53 -1.28 -8.98 0.57
C ILE A 53 -0.22 -7.92 0.29
N ASN A 54 -0.56 -6.95 -0.55
CA ASN A 54 0.35 -5.89 -0.96
C ASN A 54 -0.05 -4.56 -0.29
N LEU A 55 0.89 -3.91 0.40
CA LEU A 55 0.65 -2.58 0.98
C LEU A 55 0.82 -1.50 -0.10
N SER A 56 -0.31 -0.98 -0.59
CA SER A 56 -0.38 0.22 -1.40
C SER A 56 -0.49 1.47 -0.50
N SER A 57 -1.34 2.41 -0.84
CA SER A 57 -1.67 3.64 -0.11
C SER A 57 -2.94 4.25 -0.70
N ILE A 58 -3.58 5.18 0.00
CA ILE A 58 -4.52 6.12 -0.63
C ILE A 58 -3.84 6.89 -1.76
N ASP A 59 -2.54 7.20 -1.65
CA ASP A 59 -1.73 7.85 -2.70
C ASP A 59 -1.48 6.97 -3.94
N GLY A 60 -1.89 5.72 -3.92
CA GLY A 60 -2.01 4.88 -5.11
C GLY A 60 -3.35 5.05 -5.84
N ILE A 61 -4.27 5.83 -5.27
CA ILE A 61 -5.61 6.13 -5.79
C ILE A 61 -5.72 7.60 -6.17
N ILE A 62 -5.18 8.48 -5.33
CA ILE A 62 -5.14 9.94 -5.53
C ILE A 62 -3.71 10.43 -5.73
N GLY A 63 -3.55 11.72 -6.10
CA GLY A 63 -2.26 12.39 -6.15
C GLY A 63 -1.97 13.17 -4.87
N GLU A 64 -0.71 13.14 -4.42
CA GLU A 64 -0.18 14.04 -3.39
C GLU A 64 1.00 14.81 -4.00
N ALA A 65 0.94 16.15 -3.94
CA ALA A 65 1.86 17.04 -4.66
C ALA A 65 3.34 16.79 -4.33
N GLU A 66 3.63 16.51 -3.06
CA GLU A 66 5.00 16.29 -2.56
C GLU A 66 5.43 14.81 -2.59
N LEU A 67 4.71 13.94 -3.30
CA LEU A 67 4.96 12.50 -3.32
C LEU A 67 4.88 11.87 -4.73
N ALA A 68 5.34 12.57 -5.77
CA ALA A 68 5.20 12.14 -7.16
C ALA A 68 5.68 10.68 -7.41
N ALA A 69 6.90 10.33 -6.98
CA ALA A 69 7.45 8.99 -7.12
C ALA A 69 6.70 7.96 -6.27
N TYR A 70 6.29 8.33 -5.06
CA TYR A 70 5.54 7.47 -4.15
C TYR A 70 4.17 7.13 -4.74
N CYS A 71 3.39 8.14 -5.17
CA CYS A 71 2.09 7.94 -5.81
C CYS A 71 2.18 6.99 -7.01
N ALA A 72 3.16 7.22 -7.90
CA ALA A 72 3.39 6.34 -9.05
C ALA A 72 3.70 4.91 -8.63
N SER A 73 4.57 4.70 -7.62
CA SER A 73 4.92 3.38 -7.12
C SER A 73 3.72 2.66 -6.51
N LYS A 74 2.90 3.35 -5.70
CA LYS A 74 1.72 2.78 -5.03
C LYS A 74 0.56 2.54 -6.01
N GLY A 75 0.41 3.39 -7.02
CA GLY A 75 -0.47 3.13 -8.16
C GLY A 75 -0.06 1.88 -8.95
N GLY A 76 1.25 1.69 -9.15
CA GLY A 76 1.82 0.47 -9.73
C GLY A 76 1.48 -0.78 -8.92
N VAL A 77 1.66 -0.75 -7.59
CA VAL A 77 1.29 -1.86 -6.68
C VAL A 77 -0.20 -2.19 -6.79
N ARG A 78 -1.06 -1.17 -6.80
CA ARG A 78 -2.51 -1.31 -6.96
C ARG A 78 -2.87 -2.13 -8.22
N THR A 79 -2.32 -1.77 -9.37
CA THR A 79 -2.63 -2.43 -10.64
C THR A 79 -1.92 -3.78 -10.77
N LEU A 80 -0.67 -3.89 -10.32
CA LEU A 80 0.06 -5.18 -10.26
C LEU A 80 -0.71 -6.23 -9.44
N THR A 81 -1.29 -5.84 -8.31
CA THR A 81 -2.09 -6.74 -7.45
C THR A 81 -3.24 -7.36 -8.24
N LYS A 82 -3.95 -6.57 -9.05
CA LYS A 82 -5.05 -7.06 -9.89
C LYS A 82 -4.56 -8.04 -10.96
N ALA A 83 -3.44 -7.73 -11.62
CA ALA A 83 -2.85 -8.61 -12.62
C ALA A 83 -2.44 -9.97 -12.02
N VAL A 84 -1.82 -9.97 -10.83
CA VAL A 84 -1.45 -11.19 -10.11
C VAL A 84 -2.70 -11.99 -9.70
N ALA A 85 -3.74 -11.32 -9.19
CA ALA A 85 -4.98 -11.96 -8.78
C ALA A 85 -5.67 -12.67 -9.94
N VAL A 86 -5.81 -11.98 -11.09
CA VAL A 86 -6.43 -12.55 -12.30
C VAL A 86 -5.62 -13.73 -12.82
N HIS A 87 -4.29 -13.59 -12.93
CA HIS A 87 -3.41 -14.70 -13.35
C HIS A 87 -3.59 -15.93 -12.46
N CYS A 88 -3.55 -15.76 -11.13
CA CYS A 88 -3.69 -16.89 -10.20
C CYS A 88 -5.07 -17.55 -10.28
N ALA A 89 -6.13 -16.77 -10.52
CA ALA A 89 -7.49 -17.27 -10.68
C ALA A 89 -7.65 -18.07 -11.97
N GLU A 90 -7.18 -17.55 -13.12
CA GLU A 90 -7.22 -18.24 -14.41
C GLU A 90 -6.45 -19.57 -14.39
N GLN A 91 -5.31 -19.58 -13.71
CA GLN A 91 -4.48 -20.79 -13.53
C GLN A 91 -5.02 -21.75 -12.44
N ARG A 92 -6.07 -21.35 -11.70
CA ARG A 92 -6.68 -22.14 -10.60
C ARG A 92 -5.66 -22.54 -9.53
N TYR A 93 -4.74 -21.65 -9.17
CA TYR A 93 -3.69 -21.92 -8.18
C TYR A 93 -4.19 -21.90 -6.74
N GLY A 94 -5.44 -21.46 -6.49
CA GLY A 94 -5.95 -21.29 -5.13
C GLY A 94 -5.28 -20.14 -4.38
N ILE A 95 -4.65 -19.21 -5.10
CA ILE A 95 -3.96 -18.05 -4.53
C ILE A 95 -4.84 -16.82 -4.70
N ARG A 96 -5.06 -16.07 -3.61
CA ARG A 96 -5.70 -14.76 -3.61
C ARG A 96 -4.62 -13.68 -3.54
N CYS A 97 -4.85 -12.55 -4.19
CA CYS A 97 -3.95 -11.39 -4.13
C CYS A 97 -4.77 -10.12 -3.99
N ASN A 98 -4.54 -9.35 -2.90
CA ASN A 98 -5.28 -8.12 -2.61
C ASN A 98 -4.34 -7.00 -2.19
N SER A 99 -4.76 -5.75 -2.36
CA SER A 99 -4.03 -4.58 -1.87
C SER A 99 -4.76 -3.91 -0.70
N ILE A 100 -3.98 -3.42 0.26
CA ILE A 100 -4.49 -2.54 1.33
C ILE A 100 -4.04 -1.12 0.99
N HIS A 101 -4.93 -0.16 1.20
CA HIS A 101 -4.73 1.27 0.94
C HIS A 101 -4.91 2.05 2.24
N PRO A 102 -3.85 2.13 3.08
CA PRO A 102 -3.89 2.94 4.29
C PRO A 102 -4.02 4.43 3.99
N GLY A 103 -4.76 5.14 4.85
CA GLY A 103 -4.62 6.59 5.00
C GLY A 103 -3.38 6.94 5.83
N TYR A 104 -3.43 8.04 6.58
CA TYR A 104 -2.34 8.41 7.48
C TYR A 104 -2.35 7.53 8.74
N ILE A 105 -1.40 6.61 8.80
CA ILE A 105 -1.16 5.72 9.96
C ILE A 105 0.01 6.29 10.74
N TRP A 106 -0.18 6.51 12.05
CA TRP A 106 0.84 7.12 12.90
C TRP A 106 2.01 6.16 13.10
N THR A 107 3.08 6.41 12.37
CA THR A 107 4.32 5.62 12.34
C THR A 107 5.52 6.56 12.25
N PRO A 108 6.75 6.10 12.53
CA PRO A 108 7.95 6.91 12.31
C PRO A 108 8.09 7.43 10.87
N GLN A 109 7.63 6.66 9.86
CA GLN A 109 7.65 7.11 8.46
C GLN A 109 6.72 8.31 8.26
N THR A 110 5.49 8.24 8.78
CA THR A 110 4.51 9.33 8.69
C THR A 110 4.98 10.56 9.45
N GLU A 111 5.52 10.38 10.65
CA GLU A 111 6.06 11.50 11.43
C GLU A 111 7.20 12.20 10.69
N ASN A 112 8.15 11.45 10.14
CA ASN A 112 9.26 12.01 9.36
C ASN A 112 8.75 12.75 8.12
N TYR A 113 7.80 12.15 7.38
CA TYR A 113 7.18 12.81 6.23
C TYR A 113 6.53 14.16 6.60
N LEU A 114 5.75 14.20 7.68
CA LEU A 114 5.12 15.44 8.12
C LEU A 114 6.14 16.50 8.58
N ARG A 115 7.25 16.09 9.18
CA ARG A 115 8.36 16.99 9.53
C ARG A 115 9.06 17.57 8.30
N ASP A 116 9.17 16.79 7.23
CA ASP A 116 9.76 17.25 5.96
C ASP A 116 8.89 18.30 5.25
N LEU A 117 7.57 18.29 5.50
CA LEU A 117 6.63 19.28 4.92
C LEU A 117 6.59 20.61 5.69
N GLY A 118 6.84 20.58 7.00
CA GLY A 118 6.73 21.79 7.83
C GLY A 118 6.84 21.51 9.32
N THR A 119 6.19 22.33 10.15
CA THR A 119 6.13 22.03 11.57
C THR A 119 5.21 20.84 11.82
N LEU A 120 5.69 19.88 12.61
CA LEU A 120 4.95 18.65 12.88
C LEU A 120 3.53 18.90 13.38
N GLU A 121 3.35 19.86 14.28
CA GLU A 121 2.04 20.20 14.88
C GLU A 121 1.04 20.66 13.80
N GLN A 122 1.48 21.53 12.89
CA GLN A 122 0.62 22.07 11.83
C GLN A 122 0.26 20.99 10.82
N GLU A 123 1.26 20.23 10.35
CA GLU A 123 1.03 19.18 9.33
C GLU A 123 0.24 18.00 9.90
N LYS A 124 0.42 17.67 11.19
CA LYS A 124 -0.41 16.68 11.88
C LYS A 124 -1.86 17.14 12.00
N ALA A 125 -2.08 18.41 12.37
CA ALA A 125 -3.44 18.96 12.42
C ALA A 125 -4.10 18.98 11.04
N ARG A 126 -3.33 19.31 9.98
CA ARG A 126 -3.79 19.26 8.59
C ARG A 126 -4.14 17.82 8.17
N ALA A 127 -3.27 16.85 8.44
CA ALA A 127 -3.56 15.45 8.17
C ALA A 127 -4.83 14.99 8.90
N LEU A 128 -4.95 15.33 10.19
CA LEU A 128 -6.12 14.99 11.00
C LEU A 128 -7.43 15.58 10.42
N SER A 129 -7.41 16.83 9.98
CA SER A 129 -8.61 17.50 9.43
C SER A 129 -9.14 16.85 8.14
N ARG A 130 -8.32 16.07 7.45
CA ARG A 130 -8.69 15.32 6.23
C ARG A 130 -9.26 13.93 6.51
N HIS A 131 -9.30 13.50 7.79
CA HIS A 131 -9.86 12.21 8.20
C HIS A 131 -11.21 12.43 8.91
N PRO A 132 -12.35 12.17 8.25
CA PRO A 132 -13.69 12.37 8.84
C PRO A 132 -13.91 11.62 10.16
N ILE A 133 -13.22 10.51 10.37
CA ILE A 133 -13.31 9.72 11.61
C ILE A 133 -12.77 10.48 12.85
N GLY A 134 -11.94 11.53 12.66
CA GLY A 134 -11.47 12.41 13.72
C GLY A 134 -10.16 12.00 14.39
N PHE A 135 -9.46 10.97 13.91
CA PHE A 135 -8.13 10.57 14.39
C PHE A 135 -7.30 9.94 13.26
N LEU A 136 -5.98 9.88 13.45
CA LEU A 136 -5.07 9.16 12.56
C LEU A 136 -5.06 7.67 12.93
N GLY A 137 -4.93 6.80 11.93
CA GLY A 137 -4.88 5.37 12.16
C GLY A 137 -3.62 4.93 12.91
N GLU A 138 -3.67 3.73 13.47
CA GLU A 138 -2.54 3.05 14.12
C GLU A 138 -2.14 1.79 13.34
N PRO A 139 -0.92 1.25 13.52
CA PRO A 139 -0.47 0.04 12.83
C PRO A 139 -1.42 -1.16 12.97
N ASN A 140 -2.11 -1.28 14.11
CA ASN A 140 -3.07 -2.35 14.35
C ASN A 140 -4.32 -2.25 13.45
N ASP A 141 -4.72 -1.07 13.01
CA ASP A 141 -5.86 -0.91 12.08
C ASP A 141 -5.55 -1.59 10.76
N ILE A 142 -4.29 -1.53 10.32
CA ILE A 142 -3.83 -2.21 9.12
C ILE A 142 -3.61 -3.70 9.38
N ALA A 143 -3.07 -4.07 10.55
CA ALA A 143 -2.83 -5.47 10.91
C ALA A 143 -4.13 -6.30 10.97
N TYR A 144 -5.24 -5.73 11.43
CA TYR A 144 -6.55 -6.40 11.41
C TYR A 144 -7.06 -6.65 9.98
N MET A 145 -6.83 -5.73 9.05
CA MET A 145 -7.15 -5.95 7.64
C MET A 145 -6.25 -7.05 7.03
N VAL A 146 -4.96 -7.08 7.39
CA VAL A 146 -4.05 -8.18 7.01
C VAL A 146 -4.55 -9.50 7.55
N LEU A 147 -4.97 -9.56 8.81
CA LEU A 147 -5.51 -10.78 9.44
C LEU A 147 -6.75 -11.29 8.68
N TYR A 148 -7.70 -10.41 8.36
CA TYR A 148 -8.88 -10.77 7.57
C TYR A 148 -8.48 -11.34 6.20
N LEU A 149 -7.60 -10.65 5.46
CA LEU A 149 -7.16 -11.09 4.14
C LEU A 149 -6.31 -12.37 4.17
N ALA A 150 -5.68 -12.67 5.30
CA ALA A 150 -4.91 -13.90 5.50
C ALA A 150 -5.79 -15.12 5.79
N SER A 151 -6.97 -14.92 6.35
CA SER A 151 -7.90 -15.94 6.79
C SER A 151 -8.81 -16.47 5.66
N ASP A 152 -9.50 -17.58 5.94
CA ASP A 152 -10.51 -18.16 5.04
C ASP A 152 -11.81 -17.34 4.99
N GLU A 153 -12.01 -16.40 5.91
CA GLU A 153 -13.14 -15.48 5.88
C GLU A 153 -13.12 -14.59 4.63
N SER A 154 -11.94 -14.37 4.05
CA SER A 154 -11.74 -13.63 2.80
C SER A 154 -11.62 -14.54 1.55
N LYS A 155 -12.10 -15.79 1.61
CA LYS A 155 -11.97 -16.76 0.50
C LYS A 155 -12.56 -16.31 -0.84
N PHE A 156 -13.50 -15.38 -0.82
CA PHE A 156 -14.13 -14.83 -2.02
C PHE A 156 -13.60 -13.42 -2.40
N VAL A 157 -12.48 -13.00 -1.76
CA VAL A 157 -11.85 -11.68 -1.95
C VAL A 157 -10.52 -11.84 -2.65
N THR A 158 -10.45 -11.43 -3.93
CA THR A 158 -9.20 -11.38 -4.72
C THR A 158 -9.25 -10.23 -5.71
N GLY A 159 -8.12 -9.59 -6.00
CA GLY A 159 -8.02 -8.41 -6.86
C GLY A 159 -8.64 -7.15 -6.25
N SER A 160 -8.99 -7.18 -4.96
CA SER A 160 -9.70 -6.11 -4.28
C SER A 160 -8.76 -5.06 -3.70
N GLU A 161 -9.26 -3.84 -3.61
CA GLU A 161 -8.63 -2.69 -2.98
C GLU A 161 -9.29 -2.46 -1.62
N MET A 162 -8.57 -2.75 -0.54
CA MET A 162 -9.07 -2.62 0.82
C MET A 162 -8.61 -1.28 1.40
N VAL A 163 -9.49 -0.29 1.36
CA VAL A 163 -9.21 1.06 1.89
C VAL A 163 -9.40 1.05 3.41
N VAL A 164 -8.39 1.57 4.13
CA VAL A 164 -8.38 1.73 5.60
C VAL A 164 -7.81 3.11 5.89
N ASP A 165 -8.66 4.14 5.82
CA ASP A 165 -8.23 5.53 5.72
C ASP A 165 -9.02 6.53 6.59
N GLY A 166 -9.89 6.04 7.47
CA GLY A 166 -10.70 6.92 8.32
C GLY A 166 -11.68 7.81 7.53
N GLY A 167 -12.04 7.41 6.31
CA GLY A 167 -12.96 8.14 5.43
C GLY A 167 -12.29 9.22 4.58
N TYR A 168 -10.97 9.26 4.51
CA TYR A 168 -10.20 10.26 3.75
C TYR A 168 -10.62 10.32 2.27
N LEU A 169 -10.85 9.18 1.63
CA LEU A 169 -11.27 9.11 0.23
C LEU A 169 -12.78 9.21 0.01
N ALA A 170 -13.58 9.32 1.07
CA ALA A 170 -15.04 9.37 0.97
C ALA A 170 -15.59 10.79 0.81
N VAL A 171 -14.77 11.83 0.96
CA VAL A 171 -15.15 13.26 0.93
C VAL A 171 -14.29 14.04 -0.06
#